data_f40060204458ba2a013aa89e5376105e
#
_entry.id   f40060204458ba2a013aa89e5376105e
#
_cell.length_a   1.000
_cell.length_b   1.000
_cell.length_c   1.000
_cell.angle_alpha   90.00
_cell.angle_beta   90.00
_cell.angle_gamma   90.00
#
_symmetry.space_group_name_H-M   'P 1'
#
loop_
_entity.id
_entity.type
_entity.pdbx_description
1 polymer ?
#
loop_
_entity_poly.entity_id
_entity_poly.type
_entity_poly.pdbx_seq_one_letter_code
_entity_poly.pdbx_strand_id
1 'polypeptide(L)'
;MFLDEVWVHDDDRLGELGEGWRVALTTQSNERSAIGGEGFGGSGVLDMERYRQMLVHFRRQDDPVSRNLYADLYIQTRTAKYLRQRQAAGVRGGQAPGPEATLGKLSLSRNMAMVTRFVSAVLGSTLIADSGEWGDFAWSEFVCGTPGFRLGGGPKGRTTRFPKISTSAPVDDTSGVPVG
;
A
#
# COMPACT_ATOMS: atom_id res chain seq x y z
N MET A 1 -3.71 -2.37 24.74
CA MET A 1 -3.90 -1.21 25.65
C MET A 1 -5.27 -1.41 26.28
N PHE A 2 -5.33 -1.45 27.60
CA PHE A 2 -6.56 -1.48 28.36
C PHE A 2 -6.73 -0.12 29.00
N LEU A 3 -7.91 0.47 28.89
CA LEU A 3 -8.29 1.73 29.49
C LEU A 3 -9.43 1.41 30.46
N ASP A 4 -9.18 1.58 31.73
CA ASP A 4 -10.15 1.31 32.81
C ASP A 4 -10.27 2.57 33.66
N GLU A 5 -11.49 3.04 33.86
CA GLU A 5 -11.84 4.23 34.67
C GLU A 5 -11.02 5.49 34.31
N VAL A 6 -10.67 5.67 33.00
CA VAL A 6 -9.94 6.85 32.53
C VAL A 6 -10.92 8.00 32.33
N TRP A 7 -10.71 9.08 33.07
CA TRP A 7 -11.48 10.31 32.93
C TRP A 7 -10.86 11.19 31.84
N VAL A 8 -11.66 11.63 30.86
CA VAL A 8 -11.29 12.55 29.80
C VAL A 8 -12.26 13.73 29.84
N HIS A 9 -11.72 14.95 29.70
CA HIS A 9 -12.54 16.15 29.67
C HIS A 9 -13.43 16.16 28.43
N ASP A 10 -14.67 16.67 28.51
CA ASP A 10 -15.60 16.64 27.38
C ASP A 10 -15.11 17.48 26.18
N ASP A 11 -14.31 18.52 26.43
CA ASP A 11 -13.69 19.35 25.39
C ASP A 11 -12.66 18.57 24.55
N ASP A 12 -12.14 17.45 25.06
CA ASP A 12 -11.23 16.56 24.32
C ASP A 12 -11.99 15.52 23.47
N ARG A 13 -13.31 15.54 23.52
CA ARG A 13 -14.15 14.64 22.72
C ARG A 13 -14.17 15.04 21.26
N LEU A 14 -13.91 14.08 20.38
CA LEU A 14 -14.01 14.26 18.94
C LEU A 14 -15.42 13.89 18.45
N GLY A 15 -16.14 14.88 17.90
CA GLY A 15 -17.48 14.71 17.34
C GLY A 15 -18.59 14.75 18.39
N GLU A 16 -19.83 14.59 17.93
CA GLU A 16 -21.02 14.66 18.76
C GLU A 16 -21.24 13.38 19.58
N LEU A 17 -22.08 13.47 20.60
CA LEU A 17 -22.43 12.32 21.45
C LEU A 17 -23.07 11.22 20.60
N GLY A 18 -22.56 10.00 20.71
CA GLY A 18 -23.04 8.86 19.91
C GLY A 18 -22.36 8.69 18.55
N GLU A 19 -21.53 9.63 18.07
CA GLU A 19 -20.88 9.58 16.77
C GLU A 19 -19.49 8.91 16.77
N GLY A 20 -19.04 8.33 17.86
CA GLY A 20 -17.71 7.76 18.00
C GLY A 20 -17.35 6.75 16.91
N TRP A 21 -18.33 5.98 16.42
CA TRP A 21 -18.08 5.05 15.32
C TRP A 21 -17.77 5.77 13.99
N ARG A 22 -18.48 6.85 13.69
CA ARG A 22 -18.21 7.70 12.51
C ARG A 22 -16.82 8.33 12.59
N VAL A 23 -16.45 8.87 13.74
CA VAL A 23 -15.13 9.44 14.01
C VAL A 23 -14.04 8.39 13.79
N ALA A 24 -14.19 7.19 14.36
CA ALA A 24 -13.23 6.10 14.21
C ALA A 24 -13.06 5.66 12.77
N LEU A 25 -14.14 5.56 11.99
CA LEU A 25 -14.08 5.22 10.57
C LEU A 25 -13.38 6.31 9.74
N THR A 26 -13.63 7.58 10.05
CA THR A 26 -12.99 8.72 9.39
C THR A 26 -11.48 8.71 9.67
N THR A 27 -11.09 8.52 10.91
CA THR A 27 -9.67 8.41 11.33
C THR A 27 -8.97 7.27 10.59
N GLN A 28 -9.58 6.08 10.55
CA GLN A 28 -9.01 4.94 9.82
C GLN A 28 -8.91 5.18 8.30
N SER A 29 -9.87 5.88 7.72
CA SER A 29 -9.83 6.23 6.30
C SER A 29 -8.69 7.18 6.00
N ASN A 30 -8.49 8.21 6.82
CA ASN A 30 -7.41 9.16 6.71
C ASN A 30 -6.04 8.50 6.89
N GLU A 31 -5.90 7.62 7.88
CA GLU A 31 -4.68 6.84 8.09
C GLU A 31 -4.33 5.98 6.87
N ARG A 32 -5.31 5.27 6.29
CA ARG A 32 -5.09 4.46 5.09
C ARG A 32 -4.67 5.30 3.88
N SER A 33 -5.27 6.49 3.73
CA SER A 33 -4.92 7.43 2.67
C SER A 33 -3.50 7.97 2.85
N ALA A 34 -3.12 8.31 4.07
CA ALA A 34 -1.77 8.76 4.39
C ALA A 34 -0.72 7.67 4.16
N ILE A 35 -0.97 6.43 4.62
CA ILE A 35 -0.05 5.30 4.45
C ILE A 35 0.04 4.89 2.97
N GLY A 36 -1.06 4.92 2.23
CA GLY A 36 -1.10 4.58 0.80
C GLY A 36 -0.66 5.71 -0.14
N GLY A 37 -0.47 6.92 0.39
CA GLY A 37 -0.15 8.14 -0.36
C GLY A 37 1.34 8.33 -0.67
N GLU A 38 1.68 9.55 -1.11
CA GLU A 38 3.04 9.92 -1.54
C GLU A 38 4.07 9.96 -0.39
N GLY A 39 3.62 10.06 0.86
CA GLY A 39 4.50 10.16 2.03
C GLY A 39 5.50 9.02 2.18
N PHE A 40 5.15 7.82 1.74
CA PHE A 40 6.06 6.67 1.70
C PHE A 40 6.91 6.59 0.42
N GLY A 41 6.46 7.20 -0.67
CA GLY A 41 7.20 7.25 -1.96
C GLY A 41 8.43 8.13 -1.90
N GLY A 42 8.47 9.12 -0.99
CA GLY A 42 9.61 10.02 -0.79
C GLY A 42 10.84 9.38 -0.15
N SER A 43 10.72 8.20 0.44
CA SER A 43 11.85 7.47 1.04
C SER A 43 12.83 6.86 0.02
N GLY A 44 12.51 6.91 -1.27
CA GLY A 44 13.31 6.25 -2.32
C GLY A 44 13.26 4.72 -2.30
N VAL A 45 12.50 4.11 -1.38
CA VAL A 45 12.37 2.64 -1.27
C VAL A 45 11.71 2.01 -2.50
N LEU A 46 10.93 2.78 -3.27
CA LEU A 46 10.31 2.31 -4.52
C LEU A 46 11.03 2.86 -5.76
N ASP A 47 12.27 3.31 -5.63
CA ASP A 47 13.10 3.75 -6.74
C ASP A 47 13.70 2.54 -7.47
N MET A 48 13.18 2.27 -8.67
CA MET A 48 13.60 1.13 -9.48
C MET A 48 15.04 1.26 -9.99
N GLU A 49 15.55 2.48 -10.14
CA GLU A 49 16.95 2.70 -10.53
C GLU A 49 17.92 2.24 -9.45
N ARG A 50 17.60 2.48 -8.19
CA ARG A 50 18.39 1.97 -7.05
C ARG A 50 18.50 0.44 -7.08
N TYR A 51 17.41 -0.27 -7.38
CA TYR A 51 17.43 -1.73 -7.49
C TYR A 51 18.20 -2.24 -8.70
N ARG A 52 18.17 -1.49 -9.81
CA ARG A 52 19.01 -1.80 -10.95
C ARG A 52 20.50 -1.66 -10.62
N GLN A 53 20.87 -0.59 -9.92
CA GLN A 53 22.24 -0.37 -9.45
C GLN A 53 22.68 -1.45 -8.46
N MET A 54 21.80 -1.89 -7.59
CA MET A 54 22.03 -3.01 -6.67
C MET A 54 22.35 -4.30 -7.42
N LEU A 55 21.60 -4.64 -8.47
CA LEU A 55 21.89 -5.80 -9.32
C LEU A 55 23.30 -5.73 -9.93
N VAL A 56 23.69 -4.57 -10.45
CA VAL A 56 25.01 -4.37 -11.05
C VAL A 56 26.12 -4.47 -10.00
N HIS A 57 25.95 -3.79 -8.87
CA HIS A 57 26.95 -3.77 -7.78
C HIS A 57 27.23 -5.19 -7.25
N PHE A 58 26.19 -5.96 -6.99
CA PHE A 58 26.32 -7.33 -6.48
C PHE A 58 26.50 -8.38 -7.60
N ARG A 59 26.72 -7.97 -8.86
CA ARG A 59 26.93 -8.82 -10.02
C ARG A 59 25.81 -9.87 -10.21
N ARG A 60 24.57 -9.45 -9.98
CA ARG A 60 23.36 -10.28 -10.12
C ARG A 60 22.54 -9.95 -11.36
N GLN A 61 23.03 -9.06 -12.24
CA GLN A 61 22.30 -8.62 -13.43
C GLN A 61 22.02 -9.75 -14.43
N ASP A 62 22.81 -10.82 -14.41
CA ASP A 62 22.65 -11.98 -15.29
C ASP A 62 22.01 -13.20 -14.60
N ASP A 63 21.77 -13.09 -13.27
CA ASP A 63 21.08 -14.13 -12.52
C ASP A 63 19.58 -14.12 -12.84
N PRO A 64 19.03 -15.23 -13.42
CA PRO A 64 17.63 -15.28 -13.84
C PRO A 64 16.64 -15.09 -12.69
N VAL A 65 16.97 -15.50 -11.48
CA VAL A 65 16.10 -15.36 -10.31
C VAL A 65 16.00 -13.88 -9.92
N SER A 66 17.14 -13.21 -9.79
CA SER A 66 17.20 -11.78 -9.47
C SER A 66 16.53 -10.91 -10.54
N ARG A 67 16.71 -11.26 -11.82
CA ARG A 67 16.05 -10.58 -12.94
C ARG A 67 14.52 -10.72 -12.87
N ASN A 68 14.01 -11.91 -12.62
CA ASN A 68 12.57 -12.13 -12.49
C ASN A 68 11.99 -11.35 -11.32
N LEU A 69 12.65 -11.37 -10.16
CA LEU A 69 12.21 -10.60 -8.99
C LEU A 69 12.22 -9.09 -9.27
N TYR A 70 13.21 -8.59 -10.00
CA TYR A 70 13.26 -7.20 -10.44
C TYR A 70 12.11 -6.86 -11.40
N ALA A 71 11.84 -7.72 -12.37
CA ALA A 71 10.75 -7.51 -13.32
C ALA A 71 9.38 -7.49 -12.62
N ASP A 72 9.14 -8.42 -11.72
CA ASP A 72 7.91 -8.47 -10.91
C ASP A 72 7.75 -7.19 -10.06
N LEU A 73 8.81 -6.76 -9.39
CA LEU A 73 8.84 -5.54 -8.61
C LEU A 73 8.56 -4.31 -9.49
N TYR A 74 9.16 -4.23 -10.68
CA TYR A 74 8.93 -3.17 -11.63
C TYR A 74 7.46 -3.09 -12.06
N ILE A 75 6.86 -4.22 -12.44
CA ILE A 75 5.47 -4.30 -12.86
C ILE A 75 4.54 -3.83 -11.72
N GLN A 76 4.75 -4.33 -10.51
CA GLN A 76 3.92 -3.96 -9.36
C GLN A 76 4.06 -2.49 -8.99
N THR A 77 5.27 -1.96 -9.02
CA THR A 77 5.52 -0.53 -8.73
C THR A 77 4.85 0.37 -9.78
N ARG A 78 4.92 0.00 -11.06
CA ARG A 78 4.22 0.73 -12.14
C ARG A 78 2.71 0.65 -12.00
N THR A 79 2.17 -0.52 -11.69
CA THR A 79 0.73 -0.70 -11.44
C THR A 79 0.25 0.15 -10.28
N ALA A 80 0.98 0.17 -9.17
CA ALA A 80 0.68 1.01 -8.02
C ALA A 80 0.72 2.51 -8.36
N LYS A 81 1.68 2.94 -9.21
CA LYS A 81 1.76 4.33 -9.69
C LYS A 81 0.52 4.71 -10.49
N TYR A 82 0.09 3.89 -11.44
CA TYR A 82 -1.10 4.16 -12.25
C TYR A 82 -2.38 4.17 -11.40
N LEU A 83 -2.49 3.26 -10.44
CA LEU A 83 -3.60 3.25 -9.50
C LEU A 83 -3.69 4.57 -8.72
N ARG A 84 -2.57 5.05 -8.17
CA ARG A 84 -2.52 6.34 -7.47
C ARG A 84 -2.87 7.53 -8.37
N GLN A 85 -2.37 7.54 -9.59
CA GLN A 85 -2.71 8.59 -10.57
C GLN A 85 -4.21 8.64 -10.86
N ARG A 86 -4.84 7.46 -11.03
CA ARG A 86 -6.29 7.34 -11.23
C ARG A 86 -7.06 7.88 -10.02
N GLN A 87 -6.67 7.50 -8.80
CA GLN A 87 -7.29 7.97 -7.56
C GLN A 87 -7.15 9.50 -7.42
N ALA A 88 -5.96 10.03 -7.65
CA ALA A 88 -5.70 11.46 -7.59
C ALA A 88 -6.51 12.25 -8.65
N ALA A 89 -6.74 11.68 -9.83
CA ALA A 89 -7.60 12.28 -10.85
C ALA A 89 -9.07 12.33 -10.39
N GLY A 90 -9.58 11.27 -9.77
CA GLY A 90 -10.93 11.22 -9.21
C GLY A 90 -11.16 12.28 -8.13
N VAL A 91 -10.22 12.40 -7.18
CA VAL A 91 -10.31 13.41 -6.12
C VAL A 91 -10.28 14.84 -6.70
N ARG A 92 -9.43 15.12 -7.69
CA ARG A 92 -9.41 16.42 -8.39
C ARG A 92 -10.71 16.70 -9.15
N GLY A 93 -11.40 15.67 -9.60
CA GLY A 93 -12.75 15.76 -10.19
C GLY A 93 -13.88 15.88 -9.17
N GLY A 94 -13.57 16.13 -7.89
CA GLY A 94 -14.57 16.31 -6.83
C GLY A 94 -15.17 15.02 -6.26
N GLN A 95 -14.64 13.85 -6.62
CA GLN A 95 -15.07 12.60 -6.03
C GLN A 95 -14.49 12.45 -4.61
N ALA A 96 -15.33 12.10 -3.65
CA ALA A 96 -14.86 11.73 -2.32
C ALA A 96 -13.98 10.47 -2.41
N PRO A 97 -12.93 10.35 -1.56
CA PRO A 97 -12.14 9.13 -1.50
C PRO A 97 -13.04 7.92 -1.23
N GLY A 98 -13.11 7.02 -2.18
CA GLY A 98 -13.91 5.80 -2.10
C GLY A 98 -13.13 4.61 -1.50
N PRO A 99 -13.72 3.41 -1.57
CA PRO A 99 -13.08 2.16 -1.11
C PRO A 99 -11.72 1.90 -1.79
N GLU A 100 -11.46 2.54 -2.93
CA GLU A 100 -10.21 2.45 -3.69
C GLU A 100 -8.99 2.95 -2.90
N ALA A 101 -9.17 3.85 -1.93
CA ALA A 101 -8.10 4.28 -1.03
C ALA A 101 -7.44 3.09 -0.31
N THR A 102 -8.23 2.05 -0.04
CA THR A 102 -7.77 0.78 0.54
C THR A 102 -6.79 0.04 -0.38
N LEU A 103 -6.92 0.19 -1.70
CA LEU A 103 -6.01 -0.42 -2.68
C LEU A 103 -4.61 0.17 -2.62
N GLY A 104 -4.48 1.45 -2.28
CA GLY A 104 -3.20 2.12 -2.08
C GLY A 104 -2.37 1.43 -0.99
N LYS A 105 -2.97 1.21 0.17
CA LYS A 105 -2.32 0.48 1.27
C LYS A 105 -1.98 -0.96 0.91
N LEU A 106 -2.90 -1.67 0.24
CA LEU A 106 -2.65 -3.04 -0.19
C LEU A 106 -1.47 -3.12 -1.16
N SER A 107 -1.42 -2.20 -2.13
CA SER A 107 -0.31 -2.10 -3.09
C SER A 107 1.00 -1.82 -2.39
N LEU A 108 1.02 -0.87 -1.43
CA LEU A 108 2.21 -0.57 -0.64
C LEU A 108 2.71 -1.80 0.11
N SER A 109 1.83 -2.49 0.85
CA SER A 109 2.20 -3.68 1.62
C SER A 109 2.75 -4.81 0.73
N ARG A 110 2.20 -4.97 -0.48
CA ARG A 110 2.70 -5.94 -1.47
C ARG A 110 4.06 -5.51 -2.01
N ASN A 111 4.23 -4.25 -2.38
CA ASN A 111 5.49 -3.73 -2.88
C ASN A 111 6.60 -3.88 -1.84
N MET A 112 6.34 -3.56 -0.57
CA MET A 112 7.31 -3.74 0.51
C MET A 112 7.73 -5.21 0.65
N ALA A 113 6.79 -6.16 0.61
CA ALA A 113 7.11 -7.58 0.64
C ALA A 113 7.92 -8.04 -0.57
N MET A 114 7.67 -7.47 -1.75
CA MET A 114 8.43 -7.79 -2.97
C MET A 114 9.84 -7.20 -2.91
N VAL A 115 9.98 -5.97 -2.41
CA VAL A 115 11.30 -5.36 -2.15
C VAL A 115 12.09 -6.24 -1.18
N THR A 116 11.49 -6.67 -0.08
CA THR A 116 12.13 -7.60 0.87
C THR A 116 12.64 -8.85 0.18
N ARG A 117 11.82 -9.50 -0.65
CA ARG A 117 12.23 -10.71 -1.39
C ARG A 117 13.38 -10.44 -2.36
N PHE A 118 13.29 -9.33 -3.11
CA PHE A 118 14.32 -8.92 -4.04
C PHE A 118 15.65 -8.64 -3.33
N VAL A 119 15.62 -7.77 -2.30
CA VAL A 119 16.79 -7.39 -1.52
C VAL A 119 17.44 -8.62 -0.88
N SER A 120 16.63 -9.50 -0.28
CA SER A 120 17.14 -10.73 0.34
C SER A 120 17.80 -11.66 -0.68
N ALA A 121 17.27 -11.77 -1.89
CA ALA A 121 17.86 -12.60 -2.94
C ALA A 121 19.17 -12.01 -3.48
N VAL A 122 19.27 -10.67 -3.58
CA VAL A 122 20.45 -10.00 -4.14
C VAL A 122 21.59 -9.92 -3.11
N LEU A 123 21.29 -9.49 -1.89
CA LEU A 123 22.29 -9.32 -0.82
C LEU A 123 22.69 -10.65 -0.17
N GLY A 124 21.75 -11.59 -0.05
CA GLY A 124 22.03 -12.89 0.57
C GLY A 124 22.61 -12.76 1.98
N SER A 125 23.79 -13.30 2.21
CA SER A 125 24.45 -13.30 3.52
C SER A 125 24.89 -11.91 4.01
N THR A 126 25.03 -10.92 3.12
CA THR A 126 25.42 -9.55 3.53
C THR A 126 24.31 -8.85 4.33
N LEU A 127 23.07 -9.35 4.28
CA LEU A 127 22.00 -8.88 5.16
C LEU A 127 22.22 -9.21 6.65
N ILE A 128 23.10 -10.16 6.96
CA ILE A 128 23.31 -10.65 8.34
C ILE A 128 24.41 -9.86 9.04
N ALA A 129 25.36 -9.32 8.26
CA ALA A 129 26.52 -8.60 8.78
C ALA A 129 26.56 -7.21 8.16
N ASP A 130 26.69 -6.19 9.01
CA ASP A 130 26.96 -4.82 8.53
C ASP A 130 28.39 -4.78 8.00
N SER A 131 28.54 -4.74 6.68
CA SER A 131 29.83 -4.60 6.02
C SER A 131 30.22 -3.13 5.83
N GLY A 132 29.32 -2.19 6.15
CA GLY A 132 29.48 -0.76 5.88
C GLY A 132 29.35 -0.39 4.40
N GLU A 133 29.07 -1.36 3.53
CA GLU A 133 28.95 -1.14 2.10
C GLU A 133 27.50 -1.06 1.65
N TRP A 134 27.25 -0.20 0.70
CA TRP A 134 25.97 -0.08 0.01
C TRP A 134 24.71 0.03 0.89
N GLY A 135 24.89 0.38 2.17
CA GLY A 135 23.78 0.54 3.12
C GLY A 135 23.13 -0.79 3.50
N ASP A 136 23.88 -1.89 3.53
CA ASP A 136 23.41 -3.22 3.92
C ASP A 136 22.70 -3.23 5.27
N PHE A 137 23.20 -2.48 6.25
CA PHE A 137 22.53 -2.28 7.54
C PHE A 137 21.10 -1.71 7.36
N ALA A 138 20.95 -0.64 6.57
CA ALA A 138 19.65 -0.04 6.32
C ALA A 138 18.69 -1.01 5.59
N TRP A 139 19.22 -1.86 4.72
CA TRP A 139 18.44 -2.91 4.09
C TRP A 139 18.05 -4.02 5.06
N SER A 140 18.93 -4.38 6.02
CA SER A 140 18.58 -5.32 7.08
C SER A 140 17.46 -4.80 7.96
N GLU A 141 17.53 -3.53 8.40
CA GLU A 141 16.45 -2.87 9.14
C GLU A 141 15.15 -2.84 8.34
N PHE A 142 15.24 -2.51 7.05
CA PHE A 142 14.06 -2.50 6.17
C PHE A 142 13.41 -3.89 6.08
N VAL A 143 14.21 -4.94 5.86
CA VAL A 143 13.73 -6.33 5.76
C VAL A 143 13.06 -6.76 7.06
N CYS A 144 13.68 -6.48 8.21
CA CYS A 144 13.13 -6.79 9.52
C CYS A 144 11.87 -5.98 9.87
N GLY A 145 11.82 -4.72 9.47
CA GLY A 145 10.69 -3.81 9.73
C GLY A 145 9.49 -4.01 8.80
N THR A 146 9.70 -4.60 7.63
CA THR A 146 8.65 -4.77 6.60
C THR A 146 7.37 -5.45 7.09
N PRO A 147 7.40 -6.48 7.96
CA PRO A 147 6.17 -7.06 8.52
C PRO A 147 5.27 -6.04 9.23
N GLY A 148 5.85 -5.03 9.89
CA GLY A 148 5.10 -3.95 10.55
C GLY A 148 4.21 -3.16 9.60
N PHE A 149 4.64 -2.90 8.37
CA PHE A 149 3.83 -2.21 7.36
C PHE A 149 2.57 -2.98 6.94
N ARG A 150 2.52 -4.28 7.19
CA ARG A 150 1.32 -5.10 6.93
C ARG A 150 0.25 -4.90 7.98
N LEU A 151 0.63 -4.46 9.18
CA LEU A 151 -0.25 -4.22 10.32
C LEU A 151 -0.75 -2.77 10.35
N GLY A 152 0.07 -1.81 10.00
CA GLY A 152 -0.29 -0.39 9.93
C GLY A 152 -1.55 -0.18 9.08
N GLY A 153 -2.54 0.58 9.55
CA GLY A 153 -3.84 0.77 8.88
C GLY A 153 -4.75 -0.46 8.86
N GLY A 154 -4.48 -1.47 9.67
CA GLY A 154 -5.27 -2.69 9.84
C GLY A 154 -4.79 -3.90 9.03
N PRO A 155 -5.14 -5.12 9.45
CA PRO A 155 -4.66 -6.35 8.86
C PRO A 155 -5.17 -6.57 7.44
N LYS A 156 -4.39 -7.30 6.62
CA LYS A 156 -4.65 -7.58 5.20
C LYS A 156 -6.04 -8.18 4.93
N GLY A 157 -6.57 -8.98 5.84
CA GLY A 157 -7.89 -9.62 5.71
C GLY A 157 -9.05 -8.61 5.71
N ARG A 158 -8.93 -7.46 6.38
CA ARG A 158 -9.92 -6.38 6.32
C ARG A 158 -9.81 -5.56 5.04
N THR A 159 -8.62 -5.47 4.47
CA THR A 159 -8.35 -4.70 3.25
C THR A 159 -8.86 -5.40 2.00
N THR A 160 -9.01 -6.73 2.04
CA THR A 160 -9.47 -7.54 0.90
C THR A 160 -10.97 -7.83 0.90
N ARG A 161 -11.71 -7.48 1.95
CA ARG A 161 -13.18 -7.52 1.94
C ARG A 161 -13.71 -6.28 1.22
N PHE A 162 -13.75 -6.35 -0.10
CA PHE A 162 -14.55 -5.41 -0.87
C PHE A 162 -16.03 -5.65 -0.57
N PRO A 163 -16.85 -4.60 -0.36
CA PRO A 163 -18.28 -4.75 -0.52
C PRO A 163 -18.50 -5.32 -1.94
N LYS A 164 -19.32 -6.36 -2.06
CA LYS A 164 -19.74 -6.85 -3.36
C LYS A 164 -20.29 -5.64 -4.12
N ILE A 165 -19.62 -5.24 -5.19
CA ILE A 165 -20.19 -4.28 -6.12
C ILE A 165 -21.38 -5.00 -6.70
N SER A 166 -22.58 -4.60 -6.29
CA SER A 166 -23.81 -5.06 -6.90
C SER A 166 -23.78 -4.63 -8.35
N THR A 167 -23.50 -5.55 -9.24
CA THR A 167 -23.61 -5.38 -10.70
C THR A 167 -25.05 -5.50 -11.18
N SER A 168 -26.02 -5.21 -10.33
CA SER A 168 -27.41 -5.09 -10.72
C SER A 168 -27.74 -3.64 -11.07
N ALA A 169 -27.17 -3.12 -12.15
CA ALA A 169 -27.90 -2.14 -12.94
C ALA A 169 -28.97 -2.96 -13.71
N PRO A 170 -30.26 -2.64 -13.58
CA PRO A 170 -31.26 -3.25 -14.44
C PRO A 170 -30.92 -2.88 -15.89
N VAL A 171 -30.72 -3.87 -16.73
CA VAL A 171 -30.71 -3.69 -18.18
C VAL A 171 -32.13 -3.30 -18.52
N ASP A 172 -32.34 -2.02 -18.85
CA ASP A 172 -33.60 -1.51 -19.34
C ASP A 172 -33.82 -2.09 -20.76
N ASP A 173 -34.52 -3.19 -20.81
CA ASP A 173 -34.90 -3.86 -22.06
C ASP A 173 -36.15 -3.15 -22.63
N THR A 174 -35.91 -1.95 -23.17
CA THR A 174 -36.94 -1.22 -23.95
C THR A 174 -36.45 -1.06 -25.40
N SER A 175 -36.25 -2.17 -26.10
CA SER A 175 -36.23 -2.16 -27.56
C SER A 175 -37.44 -2.93 -28.13
N GLY A 176 -38.65 -2.50 -27.79
CA GLY A 176 -39.84 -2.84 -28.50
C GLY A 176 -39.92 -2.09 -29.84
N VAL A 177 -39.39 -2.69 -30.90
CA VAL A 177 -39.68 -2.22 -32.27
C VAL A 177 -40.98 -2.85 -32.70
N PRO A 178 -42.03 -2.09 -33.01
CA PRO A 178 -43.22 -2.68 -33.65
C PRO A 178 -42.89 -2.94 -35.11
N VAL A 179 -43.07 -4.21 -35.55
CA VAL A 179 -43.12 -4.60 -36.94
C VAL A 179 -44.55 -4.33 -37.43
N GLY A 180 -44.67 -3.36 -38.33
CA GLY A 180 -45.82 -3.12 -39.14
C GLY A 180 -45.51 -3.46 -40.60
#